data_ac1617b7126732ee31b39cf9c837d3b2
#
_entry.id   ac1617b7126732ee31b39cf9c837d3b2
#
_cell.length_a   1.000
_cell.length_b   1.000
_cell.length_c   1.000
_cell.angle_alpha   90.00
_cell.angle_beta   90.00
_cell.angle_gamma   90.00
#
_symmetry.space_group_name_H-M   'P 1'
#
loop_
_entity.id
_entity.type
_entity.pdbx_description
1 polymer ?
#
loop_
_entity_poly.entity_id
_entity_poly.type
_entity_poly.pdbx_seq_one_letter_code
_entity_poly.pdbx_strand_id
1 'polypeptide(L)'
;MFNRKYLIGGLIGLARMDDFDRDVYCLLGLPVDAVGMAEAVRRVRAAVTDERRCFFSTPNLNFLIACQTDREFRNSVIRSDLSVTDGMPLVWLARLLGLPIGERVPGSDLFEVLRGDQERVGRRIAVFFFGGEEGAAEQASQVLNESDCGLVCVGFLNPGFGSIEDMSSR
;
A
#
# COMPACT_ATOMS: atom_id res chain seq x y z
N MET A 1 15.40 -23.19 0.54
CA MET A 1 16.70 -22.56 0.77
C MET A 1 17.32 -22.25 -0.58
N PHE A 2 16.96 -21.11 -1.20
CA PHE A 2 17.55 -20.65 -2.45
C PHE A 2 17.85 -19.16 -2.32
N ASN A 3 19.04 -18.91 -1.82
CA ASN A 3 19.62 -17.58 -1.79
C ASN A 3 20.34 -17.39 -3.13
N ARG A 4 19.74 -16.66 -4.06
CA ARG A 4 20.41 -16.29 -5.30
C ARG A 4 20.83 -14.83 -5.26
N LYS A 5 22.01 -14.60 -4.68
CA LYS A 5 22.78 -13.41 -4.97
C LYS A 5 23.37 -13.57 -6.38
N TYR A 6 22.84 -12.83 -7.36
CA TYR A 6 23.50 -12.68 -8.64
C TYR A 6 24.33 -11.41 -8.62
N LEU A 7 25.65 -11.60 -8.58
CA LEU A 7 26.63 -10.57 -8.94
C LEU A 7 26.68 -10.49 -10.46
N ILE A 8 26.26 -9.38 -11.04
CA ILE A 8 26.69 -8.99 -12.38
C ILE A 8 27.30 -7.61 -12.26
N GLY A 9 28.63 -7.56 -12.36
CA GLY A 9 29.37 -6.32 -12.38
C GLY A 9 29.27 -5.63 -13.73
N GLY A 10 29.25 -4.32 -13.70
CA GLY A 10 29.68 -3.47 -14.82
C GLY A 10 28.60 -2.58 -15.44
N LEU A 11 28.70 -1.30 -15.13
CA LEU A 11 28.19 -0.12 -15.84
C LEU A 11 26.73 -0.16 -16.31
N ILE A 12 25.93 0.64 -15.65
CA ILE A 12 25.10 1.73 -16.21
C ILE A 12 24.07 2.14 -15.14
N GLY A 13 24.07 3.41 -14.79
CA GLY A 13 22.96 4.15 -14.23
C GLY A 13 22.35 3.60 -12.94
N LEU A 14 22.53 4.32 -11.85
CA LEU A 14 21.82 4.24 -10.58
C LEU A 14 20.45 3.55 -10.64
N ALA A 15 20.44 2.22 -10.75
CA ALA A 15 19.31 1.41 -10.36
C ALA A 15 19.29 1.47 -8.83
N ARG A 16 18.18 1.96 -8.26
CA ARG A 16 17.95 2.01 -6.83
C ARG A 16 18.23 0.63 -6.23
N MET A 17 19.20 0.53 -5.34
CA MET A 17 19.49 -0.71 -4.61
C MET A 17 18.33 -1.15 -3.71
N ASP A 18 17.30 -0.30 -3.55
CA ASP A 18 16.14 -0.55 -2.69
C ASP A 18 15.14 -1.57 -3.27
N ASP A 19 15.15 -1.83 -4.58
CA ASP A 19 14.18 -2.72 -5.22
C ASP A 19 14.42 -4.22 -4.92
N PHE A 20 15.57 -4.58 -4.33
CA PHE A 20 15.94 -5.97 -4.03
C PHE A 20 15.84 -6.35 -2.55
N ASP A 21 15.46 -5.43 -1.68
CA ASP A 21 15.36 -5.66 -0.22
C ASP A 21 13.91 -5.94 0.23
N ARG A 22 13.13 -6.59 -0.64
CA ARG A 22 11.75 -6.98 -0.35
C ARG A 22 11.64 -8.49 -0.27
N ASP A 23 11.14 -8.99 0.85
CA ASP A 23 10.73 -10.40 1.01
C ASP A 23 9.32 -10.59 0.44
N VAL A 24 9.24 -10.76 -0.90
CA VAL A 24 7.97 -10.90 -1.64
C VAL A 24 7.69 -12.36 -1.94
N TYR A 25 6.48 -12.78 -1.62
CA TYR A 25 5.98 -14.13 -1.88
C TYR A 25 4.81 -14.08 -2.85
N CYS A 26 4.72 -15.08 -3.72
CA CYS A 26 3.59 -15.22 -4.63
C CYS A 26 2.46 -16.00 -3.94
N LEU A 27 1.37 -15.32 -3.60
CA LEU A 27 0.17 -15.93 -3.04
C LEU A 27 -0.91 -15.98 -4.12
N LEU A 28 -1.12 -17.15 -4.71
CA LEU A 28 -2.07 -17.41 -5.82
C LEU A 28 -1.96 -16.38 -6.97
N GLY A 29 -0.73 -16.03 -7.34
CA GLY A 29 -0.44 -15.13 -8.45
C GLY A 29 -0.38 -13.65 -8.09
N LEU A 30 -0.57 -13.29 -6.82
CA LEU A 30 -0.35 -11.94 -6.32
C LEU A 30 0.96 -11.84 -5.51
N PRO A 31 1.73 -10.77 -5.68
CA PRO A 31 2.86 -10.50 -4.82
C PRO A 31 2.36 -10.05 -3.44
N VAL A 32 2.93 -10.60 -2.39
CA VAL A 32 2.66 -10.20 -1.01
C VAL A 32 3.98 -10.09 -0.26
N ASP A 33 4.22 -8.96 0.35
CA ASP A 33 5.37 -8.74 1.22
C ASP A 33 5.15 -9.40 2.59
N ALA A 34 6.16 -10.12 3.07
CA ALA A 34 6.14 -10.74 4.40
C ALA A 34 6.49 -9.71 5.49
N VAL A 35 5.67 -8.69 5.63
CA VAL A 35 5.86 -7.60 6.60
C VAL A 35 4.64 -7.44 7.49
N GLY A 36 4.87 -7.04 8.74
CA GLY A 36 3.82 -6.66 9.68
C GLY A 36 3.57 -5.15 9.68
N MET A 37 2.63 -4.73 10.55
CA MET A 37 2.20 -3.32 10.66
C MET A 37 3.37 -2.37 10.94
N ALA A 38 4.24 -2.70 11.88
CA ALA A 38 5.36 -1.84 12.25
C ALA A 38 6.31 -1.55 11.07
N GLU A 39 6.60 -2.57 10.28
CA GLU A 39 7.45 -2.45 9.09
C GLU A 39 6.74 -1.68 7.97
N ALA A 40 5.44 -1.91 7.76
CA ALA A 40 4.65 -1.16 6.79
C ALA A 40 4.65 0.34 7.12
N VAL A 41 4.41 0.71 8.38
CA VAL A 41 4.50 2.11 8.87
C VAL A 41 5.88 2.69 8.61
N ARG A 42 6.94 1.96 8.95
CA ARG A 42 8.33 2.40 8.74
C ARG A 42 8.61 2.69 7.27
N ARG A 43 8.15 1.83 6.34
CA ARG A 43 8.34 2.02 4.90
C ARG A 43 7.58 3.21 4.35
N VAL A 44 6.34 3.42 4.80
CA VAL A 44 5.56 4.61 4.41
C VAL A 44 6.26 5.88 4.89
N ARG A 45 6.72 5.93 6.14
CA ARG A 45 7.46 7.08 6.68
C ARG A 45 8.76 7.35 5.92
N ALA A 46 9.52 6.31 5.60
CA ALA A 46 10.74 6.44 4.82
C ALA A 46 10.44 7.02 3.44
N ALA A 47 9.39 6.54 2.74
CA ALA A 47 8.99 7.09 1.45
C ALA A 47 8.61 8.57 1.54
N VAL A 48 7.88 8.98 2.59
CA VAL A 48 7.52 10.38 2.82
C VAL A 48 8.76 11.24 3.11
N THR A 49 9.68 10.76 3.95
CA THR A 49 10.92 11.47 4.30
C THR A 49 11.82 11.67 3.09
N ASP A 50 11.92 10.64 2.24
CA ASP A 50 12.73 10.63 1.02
C ASP A 50 12.02 11.32 -0.16
N GLU A 51 10.80 11.84 0.04
CA GLU A 51 9.93 12.43 -1.00
C GLU A 51 9.74 11.47 -2.20
N ARG A 52 9.70 10.15 -1.92
CA ARG A 52 9.50 9.10 -2.92
C ARG A 52 8.03 8.74 -3.05
N ARG A 53 7.63 8.39 -4.27
CA ARG A 53 6.33 7.72 -4.47
C ARG A 53 6.39 6.34 -3.80
N CYS A 54 5.29 5.98 -3.15
CA CYS A 54 5.09 4.64 -2.62
C CYS A 54 3.65 4.22 -2.96
N PHE A 55 3.54 3.30 -3.92
CA PHE A 55 2.26 2.70 -4.26
C PHE A 55 2.03 1.47 -3.38
N PHE A 56 1.11 1.60 -2.47
CA PHE A 56 0.79 0.62 -1.45
C PHE A 56 -0.51 -0.11 -1.80
N SER A 57 -0.48 -1.43 -1.85
CA SER A 57 -1.66 -2.28 -2.04
C SER A 57 -1.95 -3.11 -0.80
N THR A 58 -3.23 -3.30 -0.53
CA THR A 58 -3.72 -4.12 0.59
C THR A 58 -4.61 -5.26 0.09
N PRO A 59 -4.03 -6.27 -0.59
CA PRO A 59 -4.78 -7.40 -1.10
C PRO A 59 -5.62 -8.11 -0.03
N ASN A 60 -6.87 -8.33 -0.37
CA ASN A 60 -7.81 -9.16 0.37
C ASN A 60 -8.38 -10.25 -0.56
N LEU A 61 -9.34 -11.02 -0.09
CA LEU A 61 -9.94 -12.09 -0.89
C LEU A 61 -10.62 -11.57 -2.16
N ASN A 62 -11.24 -10.38 -2.12
CA ASN A 62 -11.87 -9.77 -3.29
C ASN A 62 -10.82 -9.38 -4.35
N PHE A 63 -9.67 -8.86 -3.92
CA PHE A 63 -8.52 -8.61 -4.82
C PHE A 63 -8.09 -9.89 -5.52
N LEU A 64 -7.97 -10.99 -4.76
CA LEU A 64 -7.57 -12.28 -5.32
C LEU A 64 -8.55 -12.75 -6.39
N ILE A 65 -9.86 -12.62 -6.14
CA ILE A 65 -10.92 -13.00 -7.09
C ILE A 65 -10.89 -12.07 -8.31
N ALA A 66 -10.85 -10.76 -8.11
CA ALA A 66 -10.81 -9.79 -9.20
C ALA A 66 -9.59 -9.99 -10.12
N CYS A 67 -8.43 -10.28 -9.56
CA CYS A 67 -7.21 -10.53 -10.31
C CYS A 67 -7.25 -11.79 -11.20
N GLN A 68 -8.23 -12.68 -11.02
CA GLN A 68 -8.39 -13.84 -11.90
C GLN A 68 -9.01 -13.45 -13.25
N THR A 69 -9.83 -12.41 -13.29
CA THR A 69 -10.58 -11.97 -14.47
C THR A 69 -10.14 -10.64 -15.02
N ASP A 70 -9.65 -9.73 -14.16
CA ASP A 70 -9.19 -8.40 -14.53
C ASP A 70 -7.65 -8.36 -14.54
N ARG A 71 -7.09 -8.36 -15.76
CA ARG A 71 -5.65 -8.34 -15.98
C ARG A 71 -5.03 -6.97 -15.63
N GLU A 72 -5.75 -5.88 -15.87
CA GLU A 72 -5.22 -4.53 -15.58
C GLU A 72 -5.18 -4.29 -14.08
N PHE A 73 -6.24 -4.68 -13.37
CA PHE A 73 -6.26 -4.66 -11.91
C PHE A 73 -5.12 -5.52 -11.31
N ARG A 74 -4.95 -6.74 -11.81
CA ARG A 74 -3.82 -7.60 -11.39
C ARG A 74 -2.47 -6.95 -11.61
N ASN A 75 -2.25 -6.33 -12.78
CA ASN A 75 -1.01 -5.64 -13.10
C ASN A 75 -0.77 -4.44 -12.17
N SER A 76 -1.81 -3.75 -11.73
CA SER A 76 -1.68 -2.65 -10.75
C SER A 76 -1.14 -3.17 -9.42
N VAL A 77 -1.67 -4.28 -8.92
CA VAL A 77 -1.18 -4.91 -7.68
C VAL A 77 0.27 -5.39 -7.82
N ILE A 78 0.63 -5.98 -8.97
CA ILE A 78 2.01 -6.43 -9.25
C ILE A 78 3.00 -5.26 -9.23
N ARG A 79 2.58 -4.07 -9.66
CA ARG A 79 3.41 -2.86 -9.69
C ARG A 79 3.48 -2.11 -8.36
N SER A 80 2.85 -2.62 -7.31
CA SER A 80 2.91 -1.99 -5.98
C SER A 80 4.33 -2.02 -5.43
N ASP A 81 4.76 -0.91 -4.84
CA ASP A 81 6.02 -0.82 -4.11
C ASP A 81 5.97 -1.62 -2.81
N LEU A 82 4.77 -1.77 -2.24
CA LEU A 82 4.50 -2.59 -1.07
C LEU A 82 3.09 -3.21 -1.19
N SER A 83 2.98 -4.51 -0.96
CA SER A 83 1.72 -5.25 -1.05
C SER A 83 1.56 -6.12 0.19
N VAL A 84 0.58 -5.81 1.04
CA VAL A 84 0.37 -6.49 2.32
C VAL A 84 -1.02 -7.10 2.43
N THR A 85 -1.15 -8.16 3.22
CA THR A 85 -2.43 -8.85 3.38
C THR A 85 -3.43 -8.04 4.20
N ASP A 86 -4.57 -7.72 3.59
CA ASP A 86 -5.74 -7.17 4.28
C ASP A 86 -6.82 -8.25 4.41
N GLY A 87 -6.73 -9.02 5.44
CA GLY A 87 -7.74 -10.02 5.76
C GLY A 87 -7.16 -11.36 6.21
N MET A 88 -7.77 -11.92 7.23
CA MET A 88 -7.37 -13.21 7.82
C MET A 88 -7.39 -14.38 6.83
N PRO A 89 -8.31 -14.48 5.84
CA PRO A 89 -8.28 -15.59 4.88
C PRO A 89 -6.98 -15.71 4.11
N LEU A 90 -6.35 -14.58 3.71
CA LEU A 90 -5.06 -14.61 3.03
C LEU A 90 -3.92 -15.03 3.96
N VAL A 91 -3.95 -14.56 5.22
CA VAL A 91 -2.99 -14.97 6.25
C VAL A 91 -3.08 -16.47 6.53
N TRP A 92 -4.30 -17.02 6.66
CA TRP A 92 -4.50 -18.47 6.85
C TRP A 92 -4.01 -19.27 5.66
N LEU A 93 -4.31 -18.81 4.44
CA LEU A 93 -3.83 -19.44 3.22
C LEU A 93 -2.30 -19.42 3.13
N ALA A 94 -1.68 -18.28 3.43
CA ALA A 94 -0.23 -18.14 3.45
C ALA A 94 0.41 -19.11 4.45
N ARG A 95 -0.16 -19.22 5.66
CA ARG A 95 0.29 -20.19 6.68
C ARG A 95 0.16 -21.63 6.22
N LEU A 96 -0.98 -21.97 5.58
CA LEU A 96 -1.20 -23.32 5.01
C LEU A 96 -0.14 -23.68 3.96
N LEU A 97 0.29 -22.67 3.18
CA LEU A 97 1.32 -22.82 2.15
C LEU A 97 2.75 -22.70 2.71
N GLY A 98 2.93 -22.53 4.02
CA GLY A 98 4.24 -22.39 4.66
C GLY A 98 4.95 -21.08 4.35
N LEU A 99 4.21 -20.04 3.92
CA LEU A 99 4.76 -18.72 3.67
C LEU A 99 4.88 -17.91 4.98
N PRO A 100 5.95 -17.09 5.14
CA PRO A 100 6.18 -16.35 6.37
C PRO A 100 5.33 -15.07 6.49
N ILE A 101 4.09 -15.12 6.02
CA ILE A 101 3.11 -14.04 6.12
C ILE A 101 2.25 -14.32 7.35
N GLY A 102 2.59 -13.70 8.46
CA GLY A 102 2.00 -14.00 9.76
C GLY A 102 1.00 -12.99 10.29
N GLU A 103 0.93 -11.81 9.67
CA GLU A 103 0.16 -10.68 10.18
C GLU A 103 -0.76 -10.10 9.12
N ARG A 104 -1.95 -9.69 9.55
CA ARG A 104 -2.87 -8.89 8.74
C ARG A 104 -2.50 -7.41 8.88
N VAL A 105 -2.39 -6.72 7.77
CA VAL A 105 -2.09 -5.28 7.72
C VAL A 105 -3.16 -4.56 6.88
N PRO A 106 -4.33 -4.24 7.47
CA PRO A 106 -5.36 -3.48 6.78
C PRO A 106 -4.93 -2.05 6.49
N GLY A 107 -5.32 -1.54 5.33
CA GLY A 107 -5.07 -0.14 4.98
C GLY A 107 -5.68 0.85 5.96
N SER A 108 -6.87 0.56 6.49
CA SER A 108 -7.52 1.36 7.54
C SER A 108 -6.70 1.43 8.83
N ASP A 109 -6.20 0.27 9.28
CA ASP A 109 -5.42 0.19 10.52
C ASP A 109 -4.08 0.91 10.35
N LEU A 110 -3.44 0.76 9.18
CA LEU A 110 -2.22 1.52 8.82
C LEU A 110 -2.48 3.03 8.86
N PHE A 111 -3.60 3.48 8.28
CA PHE A 111 -3.99 4.89 8.30
C PHE A 111 -4.18 5.40 9.74
N GLU A 112 -4.85 4.62 10.59
CA GLU A 112 -5.05 4.98 12.01
C GLU A 112 -3.74 5.04 12.79
N VAL A 113 -2.81 4.13 12.54
CA VAL A 113 -1.48 4.18 13.17
C VAL A 113 -0.73 5.44 12.74
N LEU A 114 -0.73 5.78 11.44
CA LEU A 114 -0.11 7.00 10.93
C LEU A 114 -0.79 8.27 11.47
N ARG A 115 -2.11 8.24 11.64
CA ARG A 115 -2.88 9.34 12.22
C ARG A 115 -2.55 9.55 13.70
N GLY A 116 -2.48 8.46 14.47
CA GLY A 116 -2.18 8.49 15.91
C GLY A 116 -0.72 8.78 16.24
N ASP A 117 0.14 8.85 15.25
CA ASP A 117 1.57 8.99 15.43
C ASP A 117 1.94 10.38 15.98
N GLN A 118 2.29 10.40 17.26
CA GLN A 118 2.76 11.61 17.95
C GLN A 118 4.29 11.80 17.86
N GLU A 119 5.02 10.82 17.37
CA GLU A 119 6.45 10.95 17.07
C GLU A 119 6.63 11.80 15.79
N ARG A 120 6.18 13.05 15.88
CA ARG A 120 6.31 14.02 14.80
C ARG A 120 7.78 14.36 14.60
N VAL A 121 8.40 13.69 13.65
CA VAL A 121 9.65 14.21 13.10
C VAL A 121 9.29 15.42 12.21
N GLY A 122 8.88 16.50 12.87
CA GLY A 122 8.78 17.85 12.34
C GLY A 122 7.60 18.17 11.39
N ARG A 123 6.99 17.24 10.66
CA ARG A 123 6.00 17.56 9.63
C ARG A 123 4.87 16.51 9.55
N ARG A 124 3.60 16.96 9.48
CA ARG A 124 2.45 16.10 9.22
C ARG A 124 2.53 15.48 7.83
N ILE A 125 2.14 14.21 7.69
CA ILE A 125 2.08 13.56 6.39
C ILE A 125 0.88 14.11 5.62
N ALA A 126 1.12 14.64 4.42
CA ALA A 126 0.07 15.10 3.54
C ALA A 126 -0.66 13.91 2.88
N VAL A 127 -1.99 13.89 2.99
CA VAL A 127 -2.85 12.87 2.39
C VAL A 127 -3.86 13.51 1.46
N PHE A 128 -4.22 12.79 0.41
CA PHE A 128 -5.29 13.16 -0.52
C PHE A 128 -6.32 12.03 -0.55
N PHE A 129 -7.59 12.35 -0.33
CA PHE A 129 -8.67 11.36 -0.40
C PHE A 129 -9.22 11.26 -1.81
N PHE A 130 -9.34 10.04 -2.32
CA PHE A 130 -9.85 9.79 -3.66
C PHE A 130 -10.94 8.69 -3.62
N GLY A 131 -12.11 9.02 -4.15
CA GLY A 131 -13.24 8.10 -4.23
C GLY A 131 -14.05 8.02 -2.93
N GLY A 132 -14.72 6.90 -2.74
CA GLY A 132 -15.66 6.67 -1.63
C GLY A 132 -17.10 6.99 -1.99
N GLU A 133 -17.99 6.92 -1.00
CA GLU A 133 -19.38 7.37 -1.15
C GLU A 133 -19.45 8.89 -1.24
N GLU A 134 -20.58 9.40 -1.76
CA GLU A 134 -20.81 10.84 -1.89
C GLU A 134 -20.69 11.54 -0.52
N GLY A 135 -19.87 12.59 -0.47
CA GLY A 135 -19.60 13.36 0.76
C GLY A 135 -18.59 12.71 1.73
N ALA A 136 -18.26 11.41 1.60
CA ALA A 136 -17.39 10.73 2.55
C ALA A 136 -15.96 11.30 2.57
N ALA A 137 -15.38 11.58 1.41
CA ALA A 137 -14.04 12.15 1.30
C ALA A 137 -13.96 13.58 1.88
N GLU A 138 -15.00 14.38 1.67
CA GLU A 138 -15.09 15.72 2.24
C GLU A 138 -15.19 15.68 3.77
N GLN A 139 -16.07 14.84 4.30
CA GLN A 139 -16.23 14.69 5.75
C GLN A 139 -14.94 14.17 6.40
N ALA A 140 -14.29 13.18 5.79
CA ALA A 140 -13.01 12.66 6.27
C ALA A 140 -11.92 13.76 6.29
N SER A 141 -11.89 14.61 5.26
CA SER A 141 -10.97 15.75 5.18
C SER A 141 -11.20 16.74 6.33
N GLN A 142 -12.44 17.10 6.61
CA GLN A 142 -12.80 18.01 7.71
C GLN A 142 -12.36 17.44 9.06
N VAL A 143 -12.77 16.20 9.36
CA VAL A 143 -12.42 15.53 10.62
C VAL A 143 -10.90 15.42 10.82
N LEU A 144 -10.17 15.09 9.75
CA LEU A 144 -8.72 14.98 9.81
C LEU A 144 -8.04 16.32 10.07
N ASN A 145 -8.50 17.39 9.41
CA ASN A 145 -7.89 18.72 9.52
C ASN A 145 -8.23 19.44 10.83
N GLU A 146 -9.35 19.10 11.43
CA GLU A 146 -9.72 19.59 12.78
C GLU A 146 -8.96 18.83 13.90
N SER A 147 -8.39 17.67 13.59
CA SER A 147 -7.66 16.86 14.56
C SER A 147 -6.20 17.28 14.69
N ASP A 148 -5.67 17.28 15.92
CA ASP A 148 -4.24 17.39 16.15
C ASP A 148 -3.59 16.00 16.04
N CYS A 149 -3.26 15.59 14.80
CA CYS A 149 -2.77 14.26 14.49
C CYS A 149 -1.59 14.28 13.50
N GLY A 150 -0.99 13.11 13.24
CA GLY A 150 0.17 12.95 12.34
C GLY A 150 -0.10 13.25 10.87
N LEU A 151 -1.37 13.37 10.47
CA LEU A 151 -1.78 13.55 9.08
C LEU A 151 -2.41 14.93 8.84
N VAL A 152 -2.40 15.38 7.59
CA VAL A 152 -3.14 16.56 7.12
C VAL A 152 -3.73 16.27 5.75
N CYS A 153 -5.03 16.51 5.56
CA CYS A 153 -5.64 16.39 4.24
C CYS A 153 -5.34 17.64 3.42
N VAL A 154 -4.75 17.45 2.24
CA VAL A 154 -4.41 18.53 1.29
C VAL A 154 -5.39 18.61 0.14
N GLY A 155 -6.36 17.70 0.06
CA GLY A 155 -7.44 17.72 -0.91
C GLY A 155 -8.19 16.41 -0.96
N PHE A 156 -9.31 16.42 -1.66
CA PHE A 156 -10.12 15.25 -1.92
C PHE A 156 -10.81 15.35 -3.28
N LEU A 157 -11.14 14.20 -3.85
CA LEU A 157 -11.91 14.11 -5.09
C LEU A 157 -12.79 12.85 -5.06
N ASN A 158 -14.07 13.02 -5.35
CA ASN A 158 -14.95 11.89 -5.60
C ASN A 158 -15.38 11.91 -7.07
N PRO A 159 -14.77 11.08 -7.95
CA PRO A 159 -15.13 11.02 -9.37
C PRO A 159 -16.45 10.26 -9.61
N GLY A 160 -17.06 9.70 -8.55
CA GLY A 160 -18.20 8.80 -8.65
C GLY A 160 -17.78 7.39 -9.08
N PHE A 161 -18.77 6.62 -9.56
CA PHE A 161 -18.56 5.27 -10.09
C PHE A 161 -18.74 5.30 -11.61
N GLY A 162 -17.88 4.59 -12.34
CA GLY A 162 -17.92 4.50 -13.79
C GLY A 162 -16.65 3.91 -14.38
N SER A 163 -16.54 3.98 -15.71
CA SER A 163 -15.28 3.63 -16.39
C SER A 163 -14.20 4.69 -16.10
N ILE A 164 -12.94 4.34 -16.34
CA ILE A 164 -11.82 5.29 -16.17
C ILE A 164 -12.01 6.51 -17.07
N GLU A 165 -12.54 6.32 -18.29
CA GLU A 165 -12.85 7.38 -19.24
C GLU A 165 -13.91 8.34 -18.68
N ASP A 166 -14.98 7.79 -18.07
CA ASP A 166 -16.05 8.59 -17.47
C ASP A 166 -15.56 9.39 -16.27
N MET A 167 -14.71 8.79 -15.45
CA MET A 167 -14.14 9.44 -14.27
C MET A 167 -13.09 10.51 -14.62
N SER A 168 -12.34 10.33 -15.70
CA SER A 168 -11.30 11.28 -16.12
C SER A 168 -11.86 12.53 -16.81
N SER A 169 -13.13 12.51 -17.21
CA SER A 169 -13.82 13.63 -17.85
C SER A 169 -14.52 14.59 -16.87
N ARG A 170 -14.53 14.27 -15.59
CA ARG A 170 -15.14 15.06 -14.49
C ARG A 170 -14.09 15.80 -13.68
#